data_30a8454f3107cc62c816fc1695297a86
#
_entry.id   30a8454f3107cc62c816fc1695297a86
#
_cell.length_a   1.000
_cell.length_b   1.000
_cell.length_c   1.000
_cell.angle_alpha   90.00
_cell.angle_beta   90.00
_cell.angle_gamma   90.00
#
_symmetry.space_group_name_H-M   'P 1'
#
loop_
_entity.id
_entity.type
_entity.pdbx_description
1 polymer ?
#
loop_
_entity_poly.entity_id
_entity_poly.type
_entity_poly.pdbx_seq_one_letter_code
_entity_poly.pdbx_strand_id
1 'polypeptide(L)'
;MIIVEEGKGRPGANSYADLRALQFHGSYYRFPIPEVVSEQVRYLMAACAAMNEMRWKGERTSNLQAIAWPRRGITIDGHPLCADHIPYGIRHGQVMLAIEMYARDKGTDLIEPTHAYDGDKVIPLTRSCEKYRLDPPLWVFSSTQFADYLVMRRLSVV
;
A
#
# COMPACT_ATOMS: atom_id res chain seq x y z
N MET A 1 15.37 7.03 8.80
CA MET A 1 15.85 6.04 7.80
C MET A 1 14.78 4.97 7.59
N ILE A 2 14.43 4.68 6.35
CA ILE A 2 13.47 3.61 6.01
C ILE A 2 14.19 2.26 6.01
N ILE A 3 13.60 1.30 6.72
CA ILE A 3 14.01 -0.11 6.74
C ILE A 3 12.86 -0.94 6.22
N VAL A 4 12.99 -1.44 4.99
CA VAL A 4 11.92 -2.12 4.28
C VAL A 4 11.79 -3.57 4.74
N GLU A 5 10.55 -4.01 4.99
CA GLU A 5 10.17 -5.41 5.21
C GLU A 5 9.93 -6.10 3.86
N GLU A 6 10.68 -7.13 3.58
CA GLU A 6 10.62 -7.88 2.33
C GLU A 6 9.95 -9.26 2.47
N GLY A 7 9.38 -9.54 3.64
CA GLY A 7 8.75 -10.82 3.95
C GLY A 7 9.54 -11.71 4.91
N LYS A 8 10.64 -11.20 5.47
CA LYS A 8 11.52 -11.96 6.38
C LYS A 8 11.20 -11.78 7.86
N GLY A 9 10.24 -10.93 8.21
CA GLY A 9 9.91 -10.63 9.61
C GLY A 9 11.02 -9.84 10.30
N ARG A 10 11.54 -8.83 9.65
CA ARG A 10 12.71 -8.07 10.10
C ARG A 10 12.42 -7.28 11.37
N PRO A 11 13.21 -7.45 12.46
CA PRO A 11 12.91 -6.79 13.74
C PRO A 11 13.01 -5.27 13.74
N GLY A 12 13.68 -4.67 12.80
CA GLY A 12 13.83 -3.21 12.71
C GLY A 12 13.03 -2.56 11.59
N ALA A 13 12.19 -3.32 10.88
CA ALA A 13 11.44 -2.79 9.75
C ALA A 13 10.42 -1.73 10.18
N ASN A 14 10.26 -0.69 9.35
CA ASN A 14 9.34 0.41 9.59
C ASN A 14 8.56 0.83 8.34
N SER A 15 8.67 0.06 7.26
CA SER A 15 7.99 0.32 5.99
C SER A 15 7.92 -0.96 5.15
N TYR A 16 6.91 -1.06 4.29
CA TYR A 16 6.83 -2.09 3.24
C TYR A 16 7.29 -1.55 1.87
N ALA A 17 7.38 -0.25 1.73
CA ALA A 17 7.77 0.43 0.50
C ALA A 17 8.97 1.33 0.73
N ASP A 18 9.76 1.54 -0.31
CA ASP A 18 10.87 2.49 -0.30
C ASP A 18 10.45 3.87 -0.85
N LEU A 19 11.36 4.83 -0.77
CA LEU A 19 11.12 6.18 -1.30
C LEU A 19 10.89 6.19 -2.81
N ARG A 20 11.52 5.28 -3.55
CA ARG A 20 11.38 5.21 -5.00
C ARG A 20 9.94 4.88 -5.40
N ALA A 21 9.27 4.01 -4.64
CA ALA A 21 7.87 3.69 -4.88
C ALA A 21 6.98 4.92 -4.71
N LEU A 22 7.18 5.73 -3.66
CA LEU A 22 6.44 6.96 -3.44
C LEU A 22 6.72 7.99 -4.55
N GLN A 23 7.98 8.20 -4.89
CA GLN A 23 8.40 9.15 -5.93
C GLN A 23 7.90 8.74 -7.31
N PHE A 24 7.87 7.44 -7.60
CA PHE A 24 7.27 6.92 -8.83
C PHE A 24 5.79 7.29 -8.93
N HIS A 25 5.02 7.11 -7.87
CA HIS A 25 3.59 7.48 -7.87
C HIS A 25 3.39 8.98 -8.04
N GLY A 26 4.24 9.79 -7.42
CA GLY A 26 4.21 11.25 -7.59
C GLY A 26 4.47 11.69 -9.03
N SER A 27 5.45 11.09 -9.70
CA SER A 27 5.82 11.45 -11.06
C SER A 27 4.96 10.80 -12.13
N TYR A 28 4.71 9.50 -12.01
CA TYR A 28 4.02 8.71 -13.03
C TYR A 28 2.50 8.94 -13.05
N TYR A 29 1.89 8.95 -11.86
CA TYR A 29 0.45 9.19 -11.73
C TYR A 29 0.11 10.64 -11.38
N ARG A 30 1.11 11.50 -11.19
CA ARG A 30 0.95 12.89 -10.75
C ARG A 30 0.15 13.05 -9.46
N PHE A 31 0.31 12.12 -8.56
CA PHE A 31 -0.22 12.28 -7.21
C PHE A 31 0.59 13.31 -6.41
N PRO A 32 -0.06 14.06 -5.52
CA PRO A 32 0.66 14.98 -4.65
C PRO A 32 1.52 14.22 -3.66
N ILE A 33 2.80 14.53 -3.62
CA ILE A 33 3.75 14.04 -2.62
C ILE A 33 4.56 15.21 -2.05
N PRO A 34 5.10 15.07 -0.83
CA PRO A 34 5.97 16.10 -0.30
C PRO A 34 7.20 16.33 -1.18
N GLU A 35 7.63 17.59 -1.32
CA GLU A 35 8.85 17.94 -2.06
C GLU A 35 10.10 17.53 -1.28
N VAL A 36 10.05 17.60 0.04
CA VAL A 36 11.19 17.34 0.92
C VAL A 36 11.26 15.87 1.27
N VAL A 37 12.42 15.24 1.04
CA VAL A 37 12.64 13.80 1.28
C VAL A 37 12.35 13.39 2.72
N SER A 38 12.72 14.21 3.70
CA SER A 38 12.43 13.91 5.12
C SER A 38 10.92 13.82 5.41
N GLU A 39 10.10 14.61 4.72
CA GLU A 39 8.64 14.52 4.83
C GLU A 39 8.09 13.30 4.09
N GLN A 40 8.66 12.95 2.94
CA GLN A 40 8.32 11.71 2.26
C GLN A 40 8.53 10.49 3.17
N VAL A 41 9.68 10.44 3.86
CA VAL A 41 9.98 9.41 4.86
C VAL A 41 8.94 9.43 5.98
N ARG A 42 8.62 10.60 6.51
CA ARG A 42 7.67 10.77 7.61
C ARG A 42 6.28 10.23 7.24
N TYR A 43 5.77 10.52 6.05
CA TYR A 43 4.46 10.03 5.61
C TYR A 43 4.46 8.52 5.33
N LEU A 44 5.53 7.97 4.76
CA LEU A 44 5.64 6.52 4.60
C LEU A 44 5.65 5.79 5.94
N MET A 45 6.41 6.28 6.90
CA MET A 45 6.45 5.69 8.25
C MET A 45 5.11 5.86 8.98
N ALA A 46 4.46 7.02 8.84
CA ALA A 46 3.14 7.25 9.42
C ALA A 46 2.07 6.32 8.83
N ALA A 47 2.10 6.08 7.52
CA ALA A 47 1.22 5.13 6.87
C ALA A 47 1.46 3.71 7.38
N CYS A 48 2.70 3.27 7.51
CA CYS A 48 3.05 1.97 8.08
C CYS A 48 2.56 1.84 9.53
N ALA A 49 2.73 2.86 10.35
CA ALA A 49 2.23 2.87 11.72
C ALA A 49 0.69 2.76 11.78
N ALA A 50 -0.02 3.47 10.91
CA ALA A 50 -1.47 3.34 10.79
C ALA A 50 -1.90 1.93 10.37
N MET A 51 -1.16 1.30 9.46
CA MET A 51 -1.42 -0.09 9.05
C MET A 51 -1.23 -1.08 10.19
N ASN A 52 -0.31 -0.84 11.12
CA ASN A 52 -0.13 -1.71 12.28
C ASN A 52 -1.33 -1.73 13.22
N GLU A 53 -2.16 -0.71 13.22
CA GLU A 53 -3.40 -0.62 14.00
C GLU A 53 -4.60 -1.27 13.31
N MET A 54 -4.47 -1.68 12.06
CA MET A 54 -5.54 -2.31 11.30
C MET A 54 -5.72 -3.78 11.69
N ARG A 55 -6.93 -4.29 11.51
CA ARG A 55 -7.28 -5.69 11.78
C ARG A 55 -7.05 -6.55 10.56
N TRP A 56 -5.85 -7.08 10.44
CA TRP A 56 -5.47 -7.96 9.35
C TRP A 56 -5.92 -9.40 9.61
N LYS A 57 -6.22 -10.12 8.52
CA LYS A 57 -6.45 -11.58 8.55
C LYS A 57 -5.18 -12.31 8.95
N GLY A 58 -5.35 -13.57 9.40
CA GLY A 58 -4.23 -14.44 9.75
C GLY A 58 -3.46 -13.99 10.99
N GLU A 59 -2.24 -14.44 11.10
CA GLU A 59 -1.34 -14.18 12.23
C GLU A 59 0.01 -13.69 11.74
N ARG A 60 0.72 -12.94 12.58
CA ARG A 60 2.12 -12.59 12.32
C ARG A 60 2.95 -13.84 12.10
N THR A 61 3.82 -13.83 11.11
CA THR A 61 4.69 -14.99 10.81
C THR A 61 5.70 -15.22 11.92
N SER A 62 6.19 -14.14 12.54
CA SER A 62 7.16 -14.19 13.64
C SER A 62 6.73 -13.23 14.75
N ASN A 63 6.98 -13.62 16.02
CA ASN A 63 6.81 -12.73 17.15
C ASN A 63 7.91 -11.67 17.28
N LEU A 64 8.98 -11.78 16.50
CA LEU A 64 10.10 -10.83 16.46
C LEU A 64 9.96 -9.76 15.38
N GLN A 65 9.01 -9.92 14.43
CA GLN A 65 8.81 -8.92 13.39
C GLN A 65 8.27 -7.59 13.99
N ALA A 66 8.80 -6.48 13.47
CA ALA A 66 8.47 -5.16 13.99
C ALA A 66 7.09 -4.66 13.58
N ILE A 67 6.63 -5.02 12.39
CA ILE A 67 5.40 -4.51 11.78
C ILE A 67 4.41 -5.64 11.45
N ALA A 68 3.17 -5.29 11.10
CA ALA A 68 2.06 -6.24 11.02
C ALA A 68 2.24 -7.39 10.01
N TRP A 69 2.94 -7.13 8.92
CA TRP A 69 3.26 -8.10 7.87
C TRP A 69 4.75 -8.48 7.89
N PRO A 70 5.15 -9.69 7.45
CA PRO A 70 4.36 -10.75 6.78
C PRO A 70 3.39 -11.49 7.73
N ARG A 71 2.43 -12.18 7.13
CA ARG A 71 1.40 -12.94 7.87
C ARG A 71 1.20 -14.33 7.28
N ARG A 72 0.75 -15.26 8.11
CA ARG A 72 0.41 -16.64 7.75
C ARG A 72 -1.08 -16.93 7.98
N GLY A 73 -1.59 -17.99 7.38
CA GLY A 73 -2.96 -18.44 7.57
C GLY A 73 -3.99 -17.60 6.80
N ILE A 74 -3.57 -16.96 5.72
CA ILE A 74 -4.45 -16.18 4.84
C ILE A 74 -4.66 -16.91 3.53
N THR A 75 -5.92 -17.03 3.11
CA THR A 75 -6.33 -17.60 1.82
C THR A 75 -7.10 -16.54 1.05
N ILE A 76 -6.68 -16.26 -0.19
CA ILE A 76 -7.34 -15.35 -1.11
C ILE A 76 -7.78 -16.17 -2.34
N ASP A 77 -9.06 -16.11 -2.68
CA ASP A 77 -9.65 -16.85 -3.81
C ASP A 77 -9.29 -18.34 -3.83
N GLY A 78 -9.26 -18.98 -2.65
CA GLY A 78 -8.91 -20.37 -2.49
C GLY A 78 -7.41 -20.70 -2.53
N HIS A 79 -6.55 -19.68 -2.68
CA HIS A 79 -5.09 -19.84 -2.69
C HIS A 79 -4.47 -19.32 -1.41
N PRO A 80 -3.68 -20.16 -0.70
CA PRO A 80 -2.98 -19.70 0.51
C PRO A 80 -1.85 -18.74 0.13
N LEU A 81 -1.71 -17.66 0.92
CA LEU A 81 -0.58 -16.74 0.78
C LEU A 81 0.69 -17.33 1.42
N CYS A 82 1.83 -17.08 0.79
CA CYS A 82 3.12 -17.41 1.37
C CYS A 82 3.36 -16.61 2.65
N ALA A 83 3.83 -17.28 3.72
CA ALA A 83 4.07 -16.67 5.02
C ALA A 83 5.31 -15.75 5.07
N ASP A 84 6.14 -15.79 4.05
CA ASP A 84 7.37 -14.99 3.91
C ASP A 84 7.29 -14.00 2.74
N HIS A 85 6.09 -13.58 2.39
CA HIS A 85 5.83 -12.67 1.28
C HIS A 85 4.98 -11.49 1.72
N ILE A 86 5.34 -10.30 1.25
CA ILE A 86 4.51 -9.11 1.37
C ILE A 86 3.69 -8.96 0.10
N PRO A 87 2.35 -9.11 0.18
CA PRO A 87 1.49 -8.93 -1.00
C PRO A 87 1.66 -7.55 -1.63
N TYR A 88 1.55 -7.49 -2.94
CA TYR A 88 1.65 -6.23 -3.67
C TYR A 88 0.68 -5.16 -3.15
N GLY A 89 -0.57 -5.55 -2.85
CA GLY A 89 -1.57 -4.65 -2.28
C GLY A 89 -1.18 -4.04 -0.93
N ILE A 90 -0.37 -4.71 -0.14
CA ILE A 90 0.13 -4.18 1.13
C ILE A 90 1.19 -3.10 0.87
N ARG A 91 2.13 -3.34 -0.02
CA ARG A 91 3.16 -2.36 -0.39
C ARG A 91 2.56 -1.15 -1.07
N HIS A 92 1.75 -1.40 -2.08
CA HIS A 92 1.09 -0.34 -2.85
C HIS A 92 0.10 0.44 -1.98
N GLY A 93 -0.65 -0.26 -1.15
CA GLY A 93 -1.59 0.35 -0.21
C GLY A 93 -0.91 1.29 0.78
N GLN A 94 0.30 0.97 1.25
CA GLN A 94 1.07 1.89 2.10
C GLN A 94 1.43 3.17 1.35
N VAL A 95 1.88 3.07 0.12
CA VAL A 95 2.22 4.25 -0.69
C VAL A 95 0.99 5.12 -0.91
N MET A 96 -0.13 4.51 -1.28
CA MET A 96 -1.39 5.23 -1.45
C MET A 96 -1.88 5.85 -0.15
N LEU A 97 -1.76 5.16 0.98
CA LEU A 97 -2.14 5.71 2.29
C LEU A 97 -1.26 6.92 2.67
N ALA A 98 0.04 6.86 2.40
CA ALA A 98 0.95 7.99 2.61
C ALA A 98 0.54 9.21 1.77
N ILE A 99 0.18 9.00 0.50
CA ILE A 99 -0.32 10.05 -0.40
C ILE A 99 -1.65 10.62 0.10
N GLU A 100 -2.58 9.77 0.51
CA GLU A 100 -3.88 10.18 1.08
C GLU A 100 -3.70 11.02 2.35
N MET A 101 -2.80 10.64 3.24
CA MET A 101 -2.49 11.38 4.46
C MET A 101 -1.90 12.76 4.13
N TYR A 102 -0.98 12.82 3.19
CA TYR A 102 -0.41 14.09 2.74
C TYR A 102 -1.45 15.00 2.09
N ALA A 103 -2.26 14.47 1.18
CA ALA A 103 -3.35 15.22 0.52
C ALA A 103 -4.34 15.77 1.54
N ARG A 104 -4.72 14.96 2.54
CA ARG A 104 -5.60 15.40 3.64
C ARG A 104 -4.99 16.56 4.43
N ASP A 105 -3.71 16.46 4.78
CA ASP A 105 -3.01 17.50 5.54
C ASP A 105 -2.88 18.81 4.75
N LYS A 106 -2.84 18.72 3.42
CA LYS A 106 -2.82 19.89 2.53
C LYS A 106 -4.20 20.40 2.14
N GLY A 107 -5.28 19.71 2.54
CA GLY A 107 -6.64 20.06 2.15
C GLY A 107 -6.92 19.89 0.65
N THR A 108 -6.22 18.95 0.01
CA THR A 108 -6.35 18.67 -1.43
C THR A 108 -7.19 17.42 -1.62
N ASP A 109 -8.19 17.50 -2.50
CA ASP A 109 -8.96 16.32 -2.90
C ASP A 109 -8.11 15.41 -3.79
N LEU A 110 -8.06 14.15 -3.45
CA LEU A 110 -7.38 13.14 -4.22
C LEU A 110 -8.35 12.50 -5.22
N ILE A 111 -8.11 12.74 -6.50
CA ILE A 111 -8.90 12.18 -7.60
C ILE A 111 -8.13 11.00 -8.19
N GLU A 112 -8.82 9.88 -8.43
CA GLU A 112 -8.21 8.75 -9.13
C GLU A 112 -7.70 9.19 -10.51
N PRO A 113 -6.45 8.89 -10.86
CA PRO A 113 -5.92 9.27 -12.16
C PRO A 113 -6.59 8.46 -13.26
N THR A 114 -6.95 9.14 -14.35
CA THR A 114 -7.46 8.51 -15.56
C THR A 114 -6.34 8.19 -16.57
N HIS A 115 -5.17 8.75 -16.34
CA HIS A 115 -4.01 8.62 -17.23
C HIS A 115 -2.73 8.45 -16.43
N ALA A 116 -1.81 7.69 -16.97
CA ALA A 116 -0.43 7.65 -16.52
C ALA A 116 0.49 8.38 -17.52
N TYR A 117 1.69 8.71 -17.12
CA TYR A 117 2.66 9.42 -17.93
C TYR A 117 3.97 8.65 -18.00
N ASP A 118 4.45 8.40 -19.20
CA ASP A 118 5.75 7.81 -19.47
C ASP A 118 6.55 8.79 -20.34
N GLY A 119 7.38 9.61 -19.70
CA GLY A 119 7.98 10.77 -20.34
C GLY A 119 6.90 11.74 -20.82
N ASP A 120 6.89 12.06 -22.12
CA ASP A 120 5.88 12.92 -22.74
C ASP A 120 4.63 12.16 -23.21
N LYS A 121 4.62 10.84 -23.06
CA LYS A 121 3.48 10.01 -23.48
C LYS A 121 2.41 9.97 -22.42
N VAL A 122 1.17 10.15 -22.84
CA VAL A 122 -0.02 9.99 -22.01
C VAL A 122 -0.62 8.63 -22.29
N ILE A 123 -0.72 7.79 -21.24
CA ILE A 123 -1.27 6.44 -21.30
C ILE A 123 -2.61 6.44 -20.59
N PRO A 124 -3.75 6.20 -21.27
CA PRO A 124 -5.03 6.09 -20.60
C PRO A 124 -5.07 4.84 -19.70
N LEU A 125 -5.54 5.02 -18.46
CA LEU A 125 -5.77 3.93 -17.52
C LEU A 125 -7.19 3.43 -17.72
N THR A 126 -7.36 2.27 -18.37
CA THR A 126 -8.66 1.65 -18.58
C THR A 126 -8.83 0.48 -17.62
N ARG A 127 -9.98 0.40 -16.95
CA ARG A 127 -10.34 -0.72 -16.06
C ARG A 127 -10.43 -2.06 -16.80
N SER A 128 -10.57 -2.04 -18.12
CA SER A 128 -10.84 -3.21 -18.95
C SER A 128 -9.62 -3.79 -19.66
N CYS A 129 -8.41 -3.35 -19.34
CA CYS A 129 -7.23 -3.90 -19.99
C CYS A 129 -6.82 -5.23 -19.33
N GLU A 130 -7.55 -6.31 -19.67
CA GLU A 130 -7.22 -7.67 -19.23
C GLU A 130 -5.80 -8.12 -19.61
N LYS A 131 -5.19 -7.44 -20.56
CA LYS A 131 -3.87 -7.76 -21.09
C LYS A 131 -2.72 -7.36 -20.17
N TYR A 132 -2.96 -6.46 -19.23
CA TYR A 132 -2.00 -6.01 -18.23
C TYR A 132 -2.67 -6.03 -16.86
N ARG A 133 -2.97 -7.22 -16.36
CA ARG A 133 -3.36 -7.40 -14.96
C ARG A 133 -2.18 -7.02 -14.07
N LEU A 134 -2.01 -5.74 -13.86
CA LEU A 134 -1.42 -5.26 -12.62
C LEU A 134 -2.51 -5.39 -11.58
N ASP A 135 -2.52 -6.48 -10.88
CA ASP A 135 -3.44 -6.75 -9.79
C ASP A 135 -2.69 -6.50 -8.46
N PRO A 136 -3.12 -5.60 -7.63
CA PRO A 136 -4.29 -4.72 -7.78
C PRO A 136 -4.00 -3.50 -8.67
N PRO A 137 -5.06 -2.85 -9.23
CA PRO A 137 -4.89 -1.65 -10.05
C PRO A 137 -4.14 -0.55 -9.30
N LEU A 138 -3.14 0.04 -9.95
CA LEU A 138 -2.23 1.00 -9.31
C LEU A 138 -2.89 2.33 -8.90
N TRP A 139 -4.03 2.65 -9.47
CA TRP A 139 -4.76 3.90 -9.22
C TRP A 139 -5.87 3.78 -8.17
N VAL A 140 -6.00 2.62 -7.54
CA VAL A 140 -7.04 2.41 -6.53
C VAL A 140 -6.53 2.83 -5.15
N PHE A 141 -7.36 3.54 -4.39
CA PHE A 141 -7.04 4.01 -3.05
C PHE A 141 -6.65 2.88 -2.07
N SER A 142 -5.97 3.25 -1.00
CA SER A 142 -5.43 2.31 -0.01
C SER A 142 -6.48 1.36 0.57
N SER A 143 -7.70 1.85 0.85
CA SER A 143 -8.79 1.02 1.40
C SER A 143 -9.16 -0.15 0.49
N THR A 144 -9.13 0.06 -0.82
CA THR A 144 -9.40 -1.01 -1.81
C THR A 144 -8.21 -1.96 -1.90
N GLN A 145 -6.99 -1.47 -1.80
CA GLN A 145 -5.78 -2.30 -1.79
C GLN A 145 -5.74 -3.24 -0.59
N PHE A 146 -6.27 -2.82 0.56
CA PHE A 146 -6.28 -3.60 1.79
C PHE A 146 -7.50 -4.51 1.94
N ALA A 147 -8.55 -4.32 1.17
CA ALA A 147 -9.85 -4.93 1.39
C ALA A 147 -9.81 -6.46 1.54
N ASP A 148 -9.06 -7.17 0.69
CA ASP A 148 -8.96 -8.63 0.71
C ASP A 148 -8.19 -9.16 1.92
N TYR A 149 -7.37 -8.32 2.55
CA TYR A 149 -6.48 -8.70 3.65
C TYR A 149 -7.01 -8.29 5.03
N LEU A 150 -8.07 -7.49 5.08
CA LEU A 150 -8.68 -7.04 6.32
C LEU A 150 -9.79 -7.98 6.80
N VAL A 151 -9.92 -8.12 8.12
CA VAL A 151 -11.05 -8.82 8.72
C VAL A 151 -12.31 -7.97 8.50
N MET A 152 -13.30 -8.52 7.79
CA MET A 152 -14.59 -7.87 7.65
C MET A 152 -15.27 -7.75 9.01
N ARG A 153 -15.72 -6.56 9.37
CA ARG A 153 -16.70 -6.41 10.44
C ARG A 153 -17.99 -7.05 9.92
N ARG A 154 -18.40 -8.16 10.52
CA ARG A 154 -19.80 -8.56 10.43
C ARG A 154 -20.62 -7.44 11.08
N LEU A 155 -21.35 -6.70 10.29
CA LEU A 155 -22.46 -5.90 10.82
C LEU A 155 -23.41 -6.92 11.43
N SER A 156 -23.42 -6.99 12.76
CA SER A 156 -24.49 -7.68 13.45
C SER A 156 -25.77 -6.93 13.13
N VAL A 157 -26.57 -7.47 12.24
CA VAL A 157 -27.94 -7.01 12.07
C VAL A 157 -28.68 -7.50 13.31
N VAL A 158 -28.89 -6.57 14.21
CA VAL A 158 -29.78 -6.79 15.36
C VAL A 158 -31.22 -6.63 14.83
#